data_b42d7f2d5cde3122755392ccddcf1ef2
#
_entry.id   b42d7f2d5cde3122755392ccddcf1ef2
#
_cell.length_a   1.000
_cell.length_b   1.000
_cell.length_c   1.000
_cell.angle_alpha   90.00
_cell.angle_beta   90.00
_cell.angle_gamma   90.00
#
_symmetry.space_group_name_H-M   'P 1'
#
loop_
_entity.id
_entity.type
_entity.pdbx_description
1 polymer ?
#
loop_
_entity_poly.entity_id
_entity_poly.type
_entity_poly.pdbx_seq_one_letter_code
_entity_poly.pdbx_strand_id
1 'polypeptide(L)'
;MKILLAYDGFEHSKHALEEAAELGASGFGELTILSVVPETEAGASKAGGHRWLAPHAHQDVAIAHRFLAERGIEAEMKIAYGDPVDEIRQEAAAGAYDFIVVGSHARGAIGRVLLGSISKALLEEAPCPVLVAGKNVTVRRQSEAPS
;
A
#
# COMPACT_ATOMS: atom_id res chain seq x y z
N MET A 1 2.33 -14.76 8.72
CA MET A 1 2.03 -13.31 8.74
C MET A 1 1.36 -12.92 7.43
N LYS A 2 0.31 -12.15 7.48
CA LYS A 2 -0.41 -11.70 6.29
C LYS A 2 -0.12 -10.23 6.02
N ILE A 3 0.32 -9.94 4.80
CA ILE A 3 0.74 -8.60 4.40
C ILE A 3 -0.18 -8.09 3.28
N LEU A 4 -0.68 -6.88 3.44
CA LEU A 4 -1.49 -6.23 2.42
C LEU A 4 -0.66 -5.14 1.74
N LEU A 5 -0.40 -5.31 0.44
CA LEU A 5 0.27 -4.29 -0.37
C LEU A 5 -0.77 -3.43 -1.06
N ALA A 6 -0.82 -2.16 -0.73
CA ALA A 6 -1.68 -1.19 -1.42
C ALA A 6 -0.91 -0.63 -2.62
N TYR A 7 -1.39 -0.90 -3.83
CA TYR A 7 -0.65 -0.63 -5.05
C TYR A 7 -1.54 0.09 -6.08
N ASP A 8 -1.09 1.24 -6.59
CA ASP A 8 -1.84 2.01 -7.58
C ASP A 8 -1.12 2.15 -8.93
N GLY A 9 0.02 1.51 -9.09
CA GLY A 9 0.78 1.54 -10.34
C GLY A 9 1.65 2.77 -10.56
N PHE A 10 1.54 3.77 -9.72
CA PHE A 10 2.38 4.97 -9.83
C PHE A 10 3.76 4.76 -9.21
N GLU A 11 4.66 5.68 -9.50
CA GLU A 11 6.08 5.60 -9.11
C GLU A 11 6.28 5.32 -7.62
N HIS A 12 5.55 6.05 -6.77
CA HIS A 12 5.69 5.89 -5.32
C HIS A 12 5.26 4.51 -4.82
N SER A 13 4.28 3.87 -5.45
CA SER A 13 3.86 2.55 -5.02
C SER A 13 4.83 1.45 -5.46
N LYS A 14 5.73 1.74 -6.39
CA LYS A 14 6.79 0.78 -6.74
C LYS A 14 7.75 0.55 -5.59
N HIS A 15 8.00 1.55 -4.78
CA HIS A 15 8.82 1.38 -3.57
C HIS A 15 8.13 0.43 -2.59
N ALA A 16 6.81 0.52 -2.48
CA ALA A 16 6.03 -0.40 -1.65
C ALA A 16 6.11 -1.82 -2.20
N LEU A 17 6.05 -1.97 -3.51
CA LEU A 17 6.19 -3.28 -4.15
C LEU A 17 7.56 -3.90 -3.89
N GLU A 18 8.62 -3.12 -4.00
CA GLU A 18 9.98 -3.58 -3.70
C GLU A 18 10.13 -3.99 -2.25
N GLU A 19 9.56 -3.21 -1.33
CA GLU A 19 9.58 -3.53 0.10
C GLU A 19 8.80 -4.81 0.39
N ALA A 20 7.63 -4.95 -0.22
CA ALA A 20 6.83 -6.17 -0.09
C ALA A 20 7.58 -7.39 -0.63
N ALA A 21 8.34 -7.20 -1.71
CA ALA A 21 9.17 -8.28 -2.28
C ALA A 21 10.26 -8.72 -1.31
N GLU A 22 10.92 -7.78 -0.65
CA GLU A 22 11.93 -8.11 0.35
C GLU A 22 11.33 -8.87 1.53
N LEU A 23 10.17 -8.43 2.00
CA LEU A 23 9.46 -9.11 3.08
C LEU A 23 9.02 -10.52 2.66
N GLY A 24 8.49 -10.65 1.46
CA GLY A 24 8.09 -11.96 0.91
C GLY A 24 9.27 -12.91 0.74
N ALA A 25 10.39 -12.39 0.26
CA ALA A 25 11.61 -13.19 0.07
C ALA A 25 12.19 -13.70 1.39
N SER A 26 11.94 -12.99 2.50
CA SER A 26 12.38 -13.44 3.82
C SER A 26 11.48 -14.52 4.43
N GLY A 27 10.46 -14.96 3.71
CA GLY A 27 9.55 -16.00 4.18
C GLY A 27 8.48 -15.53 5.16
N PHE A 28 8.17 -14.25 5.14
CA PHE A 28 7.26 -13.66 6.12
C PHE A 28 5.79 -14.03 5.95
N GLY A 29 5.42 -14.82 4.95
CA GLY A 29 4.08 -15.35 4.89
C GLY A 29 3.28 -14.94 3.65
N GLU A 30 1.98 -14.72 3.81
CA GLU A 30 1.06 -14.49 2.72
C GLU A 30 1.02 -13.02 2.31
N LEU A 31 1.07 -12.77 1.01
CA LEU A 31 1.05 -11.43 0.46
C LEU A 31 -0.19 -11.27 -0.43
N THR A 32 -0.92 -10.16 -0.23
CA THR A 32 -2.04 -9.78 -1.09
C THR A 32 -1.78 -8.41 -1.68
N ILE A 33 -1.95 -8.30 -3.00
CA ILE A 33 -1.87 -7.02 -3.71
C ILE A 33 -3.28 -6.49 -3.86
N LEU A 34 -3.52 -5.29 -3.34
CA LEU A 34 -4.82 -4.63 -3.46
C LEU A 34 -4.66 -3.34 -4.24
N SER A 35 -5.45 -3.17 -5.30
CA SER A 35 -5.62 -1.89 -5.96
C SER A 35 -7.07 -1.44 -5.78
N VAL A 36 -7.27 -0.17 -5.53
CA VAL A 36 -8.60 0.41 -5.34
C VAL A 36 -8.90 1.32 -6.51
N VAL A 37 -10.05 1.11 -7.13
CA VAL A 37 -10.56 1.98 -8.20
C VAL A 37 -11.50 2.99 -7.54
N PRO A 38 -11.17 4.29 -7.54
CA PRO A 38 -12.07 5.28 -7.00
C PRO A 38 -13.37 5.34 -7.82
N GLU A 39 -14.51 5.41 -7.15
CA GLU A 39 -15.81 5.48 -7.83
C GLU A 39 -16.06 6.83 -8.47
N THR A 40 -15.37 7.86 -8.00
CA THR A 40 -15.49 9.21 -8.52
C THR A 40 -14.11 9.84 -8.64
N GLU A 41 -13.98 10.86 -9.49
CA GLU A 41 -12.75 11.65 -9.53
C GLU A 41 -12.44 12.29 -8.16
N ALA A 42 -13.46 12.48 -7.35
CA ALA A 42 -13.31 12.95 -5.97
C ALA A 42 -12.76 11.89 -5.02
N GLY A 43 -12.67 10.63 -5.44
CA GLY A 43 -11.94 9.60 -4.71
C GLY A 43 -10.46 9.92 -4.61
N ALA A 44 -10.02 10.86 -5.42
CA ALA A 44 -8.74 11.49 -5.24
C ALA A 44 -8.75 12.30 -3.96
N SER A 45 -7.67 12.25 -3.23
CA SER A 45 -7.51 12.95 -1.97
C SER A 45 -7.92 14.41 -2.04
N LYS A 46 -8.78 14.83 -1.12
CA LYS A 46 -9.20 16.22 -1.00
C LYS A 46 -8.12 17.13 -0.40
N ALA A 47 -7.05 16.55 0.11
CA ALA A 47 -6.06 17.29 0.87
C ALA A 47 -4.85 17.76 0.05
N GLY A 48 -4.97 17.82 -1.26
CA GLY A 48 -3.89 18.32 -2.13
C GLY A 48 -2.64 17.46 -2.19
N GLY A 49 -2.69 16.28 -1.62
CA GLY A 49 -1.59 15.33 -1.67
C GLY A 49 -1.66 14.41 -2.88
N HIS A 50 -1.08 13.24 -2.74
CA HIS A 50 -1.10 12.24 -3.77
C HIS A 50 -2.54 11.82 -4.09
N ARG A 51 -2.82 11.69 -5.38
CA ARG A 51 -4.11 11.20 -5.87
C ARG A 51 -4.00 9.72 -6.19
N TRP A 52 -4.87 8.94 -5.57
CA TRP A 52 -5.00 7.53 -5.89
C TRP A 52 -6.02 7.39 -7.02
N LEU A 53 -5.56 7.18 -8.24
CA LEU A 53 -6.44 7.11 -9.40
C LEU A 53 -6.61 5.69 -9.93
N ALA A 54 -5.57 4.90 -9.91
CA ALA A 54 -5.54 3.50 -10.37
C ALA A 54 -6.35 3.26 -11.67
N PRO A 55 -6.13 4.06 -12.73
CA PRO A 55 -6.93 3.93 -13.96
C PRO A 55 -6.75 2.59 -14.67
N HIS A 56 -5.71 1.89 -14.36
CA HIS A 56 -5.36 0.60 -14.95
C HIS A 56 -5.20 -0.48 -13.87
N ALA A 57 -6.09 -0.48 -12.88
CA ALA A 57 -5.97 -1.35 -11.71
C ALA A 57 -5.73 -2.82 -12.05
N HIS A 58 -6.46 -3.38 -13.01
CA HIS A 58 -6.29 -4.78 -13.42
C HIS A 58 -4.90 -5.05 -13.98
N GLN A 59 -4.39 -4.15 -14.81
CA GLN A 59 -3.03 -4.28 -15.35
C GLN A 59 -1.99 -4.07 -14.27
N ASP A 60 -2.22 -3.11 -13.39
CA ASP A 60 -1.27 -2.76 -12.32
C ASP A 60 -1.07 -3.93 -11.36
N VAL A 61 -2.15 -4.58 -10.90
CA VAL A 61 -2.01 -5.73 -10.02
C VAL A 61 -1.36 -6.91 -10.73
N ALA A 62 -1.62 -7.08 -12.04
CA ALA A 62 -0.98 -8.14 -12.81
C ALA A 62 0.53 -7.91 -12.96
N ILE A 63 0.93 -6.66 -13.17
CA ILE A 63 2.35 -6.29 -13.25
C ILE A 63 3.04 -6.53 -11.90
N ALA A 64 2.41 -6.11 -10.82
CA ALA A 64 2.95 -6.33 -9.48
C ALA A 64 3.04 -7.82 -9.14
N HIS A 65 2.01 -8.58 -9.51
CA HIS A 65 2.01 -10.02 -9.32
C HIS A 65 3.16 -10.69 -10.06
N ARG A 66 3.37 -10.30 -11.33
CA ARG A 66 4.48 -10.83 -12.13
C ARG A 66 5.84 -10.48 -11.51
N PHE A 67 5.99 -9.24 -11.05
CA PHE A 67 7.21 -8.80 -10.40
C PHE A 67 7.56 -9.71 -9.21
N LEU A 68 6.55 -10.03 -8.40
CA LEU A 68 6.72 -10.92 -7.25
C LEU A 68 6.97 -12.36 -7.68
N ALA A 69 6.20 -12.86 -8.65
CA ALA A 69 6.33 -14.23 -9.14
C ALA A 69 7.72 -14.51 -9.72
N GLU A 70 8.30 -13.57 -10.43
CA GLU A 70 9.66 -13.67 -10.97
C GLU A 70 10.71 -13.80 -9.87
N ARG A 71 10.36 -13.43 -8.65
CA ARG A 71 11.21 -13.55 -7.46
C ARG A 71 10.82 -14.72 -6.57
N GLY A 72 9.94 -15.60 -7.08
CA GLY A 72 9.48 -16.77 -6.34
C GLY A 72 8.48 -16.48 -5.24
N ILE A 73 7.85 -15.31 -5.28
CA ILE A 73 6.90 -14.88 -4.25
C ILE A 73 5.48 -15.01 -4.78
N GLU A 74 4.66 -15.81 -4.09
CA GLU A 74 3.24 -15.93 -4.42
C GLU A 74 2.47 -14.81 -3.76
N ALA A 75 1.47 -14.28 -4.46
CA ALA A 75 0.62 -13.22 -3.95
C ALA A 75 -0.79 -13.36 -4.53
N GLU A 76 -1.79 -13.02 -3.72
CA GLU A 76 -3.15 -12.87 -4.22
C GLU A 76 -3.33 -11.48 -4.83
N MET A 77 -4.23 -11.38 -5.79
CA MET A 77 -4.57 -10.11 -6.44
C MET A 77 -6.02 -9.77 -6.09
N LYS A 78 -6.24 -8.56 -5.62
CA LYS A 78 -7.58 -8.04 -5.33
C LYS A 78 -7.76 -6.64 -5.88
N ILE A 79 -8.97 -6.36 -6.32
CA ILE A 79 -9.38 -5.03 -6.75
C ILE A 79 -10.64 -4.66 -6.00
N ALA A 80 -10.65 -3.48 -5.41
CA ALA A 80 -11.81 -2.93 -4.72
C ALA A 80 -12.24 -1.63 -5.42
N TYR A 81 -13.47 -1.23 -5.17
CA TYR A 81 -14.05 -0.02 -5.76
C TYR A 81 -14.57 0.85 -4.63
N GLY A 82 -14.17 2.10 -4.59
CA GLY A 82 -14.62 3.02 -3.57
C GLY A 82 -13.55 4.01 -3.14
N ASP A 83 -13.64 4.48 -1.91
CA ASP A 83 -12.63 5.36 -1.34
C ASP A 83 -11.37 4.55 -0.99
N PRO A 84 -10.19 4.95 -1.49
CA PRO A 84 -8.98 4.15 -1.27
C PRO A 84 -8.66 3.87 0.20
N VAL A 85 -8.74 4.87 1.06
CA VAL A 85 -8.42 4.67 2.49
C VAL A 85 -9.41 3.71 3.13
N ASP A 86 -10.70 3.92 2.88
CA ASP A 86 -11.75 3.07 3.44
C ASP A 86 -11.63 1.63 2.96
N GLU A 87 -11.40 1.44 1.66
CA GLU A 87 -11.31 0.09 1.10
C GLU A 87 -10.07 -0.66 1.57
N ILE A 88 -8.94 0.02 1.68
CA ILE A 88 -7.72 -0.58 2.21
C ILE A 88 -7.93 -0.95 3.68
N ARG A 89 -8.52 -0.05 4.46
CA ARG A 89 -8.79 -0.29 5.87
C ARG A 89 -9.76 -1.45 6.09
N GLN A 90 -10.83 -1.51 5.30
CA GLN A 90 -11.81 -2.59 5.37
C GLN A 90 -11.19 -3.94 5.01
N GLU A 91 -10.40 -3.98 3.96
CA GLU A 91 -9.71 -5.21 3.57
C GLU A 91 -8.74 -5.66 4.66
N ALA A 92 -7.99 -4.74 5.24
CA ALA A 92 -7.04 -5.04 6.30
C ALA A 92 -7.73 -5.65 7.52
N ALA A 93 -8.88 -5.12 7.89
CA ALA A 93 -9.67 -5.64 9.02
C ALA A 93 -10.32 -6.97 8.69
N ALA A 94 -11.00 -7.07 7.54
CA ALA A 94 -11.73 -8.27 7.16
C ALA A 94 -10.81 -9.46 6.91
N GLY A 95 -9.64 -9.22 6.33
CA GLY A 95 -8.67 -10.27 6.04
C GLY A 95 -7.72 -10.59 7.19
N ALA A 96 -7.84 -9.89 8.30
CA ALA A 96 -6.95 -10.05 9.46
C ALA A 96 -5.47 -9.94 9.08
N TYR A 97 -5.14 -8.92 8.32
CA TYR A 97 -3.75 -8.68 7.93
C TYR A 97 -2.93 -8.18 9.10
N ASP A 98 -1.68 -8.61 9.14
CA ASP A 98 -0.76 -8.23 10.20
C ASP A 98 -0.15 -6.85 9.97
N PHE A 99 0.01 -6.46 8.71
CA PHE A 99 0.35 -5.07 8.39
C PHE A 99 0.07 -4.73 6.93
N ILE A 100 0.09 -3.43 6.65
CA ILE A 100 -0.11 -2.85 5.34
C ILE A 100 1.21 -2.24 4.87
N VAL A 101 1.55 -2.45 3.58
CA VAL A 101 2.66 -1.75 2.95
C VAL A 101 2.07 -0.79 1.91
N VAL A 102 2.45 0.47 1.97
CA VAL A 102 1.97 1.51 1.07
C VAL A 102 3.12 2.45 0.70
N GLY A 103 3.08 3.03 -0.49
CA GLY A 103 4.09 3.95 -0.94
C GLY A 103 3.95 5.33 -0.30
N SER A 104 5.08 5.98 -0.05
CA SER A 104 5.09 7.36 0.40
C SER A 104 4.98 8.30 -0.79
N HIS A 105 4.47 9.50 -0.56
CA HIS A 105 4.48 10.55 -1.57
C HIS A 105 5.83 11.26 -1.53
N ALA A 106 6.84 10.62 -2.11
CA ALA A 106 8.21 11.11 -2.02
C ALA A 106 8.49 12.13 -3.12
N ARG A 107 8.13 13.40 -2.91
CA ARG A 107 8.61 14.46 -3.76
C ARG A 107 9.57 15.39 -3.00
N GLY A 108 10.79 15.43 -3.48
CA GLY A 108 11.65 16.60 -3.40
C GLY A 108 12.26 16.99 -2.09
N ALA A 109 12.13 16.27 -1.01
CA ALA A 109 12.85 16.64 0.19
C ALA A 109 13.97 15.64 0.45
N ILE A 110 15.19 16.11 0.37
CA ILE A 110 16.37 15.30 0.68
C ILE A 110 16.29 14.87 2.15
N GLY A 111 16.26 13.56 2.37
CA GLY A 111 16.27 13.00 3.73
C GLY A 111 14.95 13.02 4.47
N ARG A 112 13.84 13.36 3.82
CA ARG A 112 12.52 13.34 4.44
C ARG A 112 11.55 12.45 3.67
N VAL A 113 10.74 11.67 4.40
CA VAL A 113 9.58 11.02 3.83
C VAL A 113 8.45 12.03 3.81
N LEU A 114 7.95 12.33 2.62
CA LEU A 114 6.74 13.12 2.48
C LEU A 114 5.57 12.15 2.41
N LEU A 115 4.72 12.19 3.43
CA LEU A 115 3.53 11.38 3.46
C LEU A 115 2.47 12.01 2.59
N GLY A 116 1.94 11.24 1.62
CA GLY A 116 0.74 11.64 0.91
C GLY A 116 -0.48 11.49 1.81
N SER A 117 -1.60 11.99 1.34
CA SER A 117 -2.84 11.92 2.11
C SER A 117 -3.29 10.49 2.39
N ILE A 118 -3.06 9.58 1.45
CA ILE A 118 -3.44 8.16 1.62
C ILE A 118 -2.56 7.52 2.70
N SER A 119 -1.24 7.63 2.59
CA SER A 119 -0.34 7.04 3.57
C SER A 119 -0.52 7.64 4.96
N LYS A 120 -0.73 8.96 5.04
CA LYS A 120 -0.99 9.63 6.31
C LYS A 120 -2.28 9.12 6.96
N ALA A 121 -3.36 9.04 6.19
CA ALA A 121 -4.64 8.56 6.69
C ALA A 121 -4.54 7.10 7.17
N LEU A 122 -3.84 6.26 6.42
CA LEU A 122 -3.63 4.88 6.83
C LEU A 122 -2.82 4.77 8.11
N LEU A 123 -1.78 5.59 8.27
CA LEU A 123 -1.02 5.63 9.52
C LEU A 123 -1.88 5.99 10.72
N GLU A 124 -2.88 6.84 10.52
CA GLU A 124 -3.78 7.27 11.60
C GLU A 124 -4.93 6.30 11.86
N GLU A 125 -5.47 5.67 10.80
CA GLU A 125 -6.75 4.97 10.86
C GLU A 125 -6.69 3.46 10.66
N ALA A 126 -5.57 2.91 10.21
CA ALA A 126 -5.49 1.48 9.90
C ALA A 126 -5.64 0.61 11.16
N PRO A 127 -6.28 -0.56 11.03
CA PRO A 127 -6.46 -1.48 12.16
C PRO A 127 -5.19 -2.25 12.52
N CYS A 128 -4.12 -2.09 11.77
CA CYS A 128 -2.85 -2.79 11.96
C CYS A 128 -1.69 -1.85 11.63
N PRO A 129 -0.45 -2.23 11.95
CA PRO A 129 0.72 -1.45 11.59
C PRO A 129 0.81 -1.17 10.10
N VAL A 130 1.32 0.00 9.75
CA VAL A 130 1.49 0.43 8.37
C VAL A 130 2.96 0.73 8.11
N LEU A 131 3.50 0.12 7.06
CA LEU A 131 4.84 0.38 6.58
C LEU A 131 4.73 1.29 5.37
N VAL A 132 5.25 2.50 5.49
CA VAL A 132 5.25 3.47 4.39
C VAL A 132 6.62 3.45 3.74
N ALA A 133 6.69 2.96 2.51
CA ALA A 133 7.94 2.78 1.78
C ALA A 133 8.18 3.95 0.82
N GLY A 134 9.36 4.51 0.86
CA GLY A 134 9.81 5.55 -0.05
C GLY A 134 11.22 5.28 -0.50
N LYS A 135 11.73 6.12 -1.38
CA LYS A 135 13.10 5.99 -1.86
C LYS A 135 14.08 6.19 -0.70
N ASN A 136 14.79 5.14 -0.35
CA ASN A 136 15.80 5.12 0.73
C ASN A 136 15.27 5.37 2.13
N VAL A 137 13.96 5.42 2.32
CA VAL A 137 13.39 5.67 3.65
C VAL A 137 12.12 4.86 3.81
N THR A 138 11.97 4.29 4.99
CA THR A 138 10.77 3.56 5.38
C THR A 138 10.28 4.11 6.71
N VAL A 139 9.02 4.47 6.78
CA VAL A 139 8.37 4.89 8.01
C VAL A 139 7.42 3.80 8.46
N ARG A 140 7.53 3.43 9.71
CA ARG A 140 6.72 2.39 10.28
C ARG A 140 5.98 2.91 11.50
N ARG A 141 4.66 2.77 11.50
CA ARG A 141 3.87 2.94 12.69
C ARG A 141 3.71 1.58 13.35
N GLN A 142 4.01 1.51 14.62
CA GLN A 142 3.65 0.37 15.42
C GLN A 142 2.26 0.61 15.99
N SER A 143 1.43 -0.42 16.00
CA SER A 143 0.16 -0.31 16.69
C SER A 143 0.47 -0.06 18.17
N GLU A 144 -0.09 1.01 18.70
CA GLU A 144 0.04 1.24 20.13
C GLU A 144 -0.67 0.10 20.85
N ALA A 145 0.05 -0.53 21.75
CA ALA A 145 -0.59 -1.48 22.62
C ALA A 145 -1.66 -0.72 23.41
N PRO A 146 -2.90 -1.17 23.41
CA PRO A 146 -3.90 -0.53 24.24
C PRO A 146 -3.43 -0.62 25.69
N SER A 147 -3.17 0.52 26.22
CA SER A 147 -2.81 0.62 27.62
C SER A 147 -4.07 0.48 28.46
#